data_0a8aa7c85f8e8d2d49e0a4192022d9ec
#
_entry.id   0a8aa7c85f8e8d2d49e0a4192022d9ec
#
_cell.length_a   1.000
_cell.length_b   1.000
_cell.length_c   1.000
_cell.angle_alpha   90.00
_cell.angle_beta   90.00
_cell.angle_gamma   90.00
#
_symmetry.space_group_name_H-M   'P 1'
#
loop_
_entity.id
_entity.type
_entity.pdbx_description
1 polymer ?
#
loop_
_entity_poly.entity_id
_entity_poly.type
_entity_poly.pdbx_seq_one_letter_code
_entity_poly.pdbx_strand_id
1 'polypeptide(L)'
;MDVRLAFPLSRAEEALPRLQALGLGAEVYLDPALLEEDALFQSLRRRFSGKLSVHLPFWNLDLLSPDPEVRGLTLRRLLFGLDRAAELGADRAVFHSGIPHGRTLEEALERALPLAEA
;
A
#
# COMPACT_ATOMS: atom_id res chain seq x y z
N MET A 1 -0.60 -5.57 -22.86
CA MET A 1 -0.48 -4.28 -22.13
C MET A 1 -0.91 -4.47 -20.70
N ASP A 2 -0.16 -3.94 -19.75
CA ASP A 2 -0.48 -4.04 -18.32
C ASP A 2 -1.30 -2.80 -17.92
N VAL A 3 -2.61 -2.95 -17.95
CA VAL A 3 -3.54 -1.88 -17.55
C VAL A 3 -4.16 -2.25 -16.20
N ARG A 4 -4.03 -1.38 -15.23
CA ARG A 4 -4.56 -1.57 -13.89
C ARG A 4 -5.46 -0.41 -13.52
N LEU A 5 -6.61 -0.69 -12.91
CA LEU A 5 -7.50 0.34 -12.40
C LEU A 5 -7.32 0.45 -10.89
N ALA A 6 -7.27 1.69 -10.41
CA ALA A 6 -7.07 1.99 -8.99
C ALA A 6 -8.39 2.21 -8.27
N PHE A 7 -8.52 1.65 -7.08
CA PHE A 7 -9.68 1.84 -6.23
C PHE A 7 -9.32 1.55 -4.76
N PRO A 8 -10.10 2.08 -3.80
CA PRO A 8 -9.83 1.82 -2.40
C PRO A 8 -10.21 0.40 -1.99
N LEU A 9 -9.56 -0.13 -0.96
CA LEU A 9 -9.83 -1.45 -0.41
C LEU A 9 -11.31 -1.64 -0.05
N SER A 10 -11.98 -0.58 0.40
CA SER A 10 -13.41 -0.60 0.72
C SER A 10 -14.31 -0.94 -0.49
N ARG A 11 -13.81 -0.81 -1.71
CA ARG A 11 -14.54 -1.12 -2.95
C ARG A 11 -14.04 -2.41 -3.61
N ALA A 12 -13.06 -3.10 -3.01
CA ALA A 12 -12.38 -4.21 -3.66
C ALA A 12 -13.30 -5.40 -3.93
N GLU A 13 -14.20 -5.75 -3.02
CA GLU A 13 -15.13 -6.87 -3.21
C GLU A 13 -16.04 -6.67 -4.42
N GLU A 14 -16.42 -5.42 -4.69
CA GLU A 14 -17.23 -5.06 -5.85
C GLU A 14 -16.39 -4.97 -7.13
N ALA A 15 -15.21 -4.35 -7.04
CA ALA A 15 -14.39 -4.02 -8.20
C ALA A 15 -13.63 -5.22 -8.77
N LEU A 16 -13.03 -6.06 -7.92
CA LEU A 16 -12.17 -7.14 -8.40
C LEU A 16 -12.86 -8.15 -9.32
N PRO A 17 -14.09 -8.63 -9.05
CA PRO A 17 -14.76 -9.52 -9.98
C PRO A 17 -14.98 -8.89 -11.36
N ARG A 18 -15.28 -7.60 -11.41
CA ARG A 18 -15.49 -6.89 -12.68
C ARG A 18 -14.19 -6.77 -13.47
N LEU A 19 -13.08 -6.44 -12.80
CA LEU A 19 -11.77 -6.37 -13.43
C LEU A 19 -11.32 -7.75 -13.92
N GLN A 20 -11.56 -8.78 -13.12
CA GLN A 20 -11.26 -10.16 -13.50
C GLN A 20 -11.99 -10.53 -14.80
N ALA A 21 -13.28 -10.20 -14.91
CA ALA A 21 -14.08 -10.48 -16.10
C ALA A 21 -13.58 -9.73 -17.33
N LEU A 22 -13.01 -8.55 -17.16
CA LEU A 22 -12.49 -7.72 -18.24
C LEU A 22 -11.02 -8.02 -18.58
N GLY A 23 -10.36 -8.90 -17.83
CA GLY A 23 -8.94 -9.19 -18.01
C GLY A 23 -8.02 -8.04 -17.64
N LEU A 24 -8.48 -7.12 -16.79
CA LEU A 24 -7.71 -5.97 -16.33
C LEU A 24 -7.05 -6.25 -14.98
N GLY A 25 -5.91 -5.61 -14.74
CA GLY A 25 -5.26 -5.62 -13.44
C GLY A 25 -5.85 -4.61 -12.48
N ALA A 26 -5.42 -4.65 -11.24
CA ALA A 26 -5.90 -3.79 -10.16
C ALA A 26 -4.76 -3.13 -9.41
N GLU A 27 -4.96 -1.90 -8.97
CA GLU A 27 -4.16 -1.27 -7.93
C GLU A 27 -5.08 -0.93 -6.77
N VAL A 28 -4.83 -1.53 -5.61
CA VAL A 28 -5.70 -1.37 -4.45
C VAL A 28 -5.04 -0.42 -3.44
N TYR A 29 -5.73 0.68 -3.11
CA TYR A 29 -5.32 1.52 -2.01
C TYR A 29 -5.67 0.83 -0.69
N LEU A 30 -4.66 0.56 0.13
CA LEU A 30 -4.84 -0.11 1.42
C LEU A 30 -5.34 0.89 2.47
N ASP A 31 -6.65 0.95 2.61
CA ASP A 31 -7.33 1.82 3.55
C ASP A 31 -6.90 1.46 4.99
N PRO A 32 -6.34 2.39 5.78
CA PRO A 32 -5.88 2.09 7.13
C PRO A 32 -6.96 1.49 8.04
N ALA A 33 -8.21 1.90 7.87
CA ALA A 33 -9.33 1.40 8.66
C ALA A 33 -9.61 -0.09 8.45
N LEU A 34 -9.16 -0.65 7.33
CA LEU A 34 -9.44 -2.04 6.94
C LEU A 34 -8.20 -2.95 7.00
N LEU A 35 -7.05 -2.41 7.39
CA LEU A 35 -5.79 -3.19 7.37
C LEU A 35 -5.80 -4.43 8.27
N GLU A 36 -6.59 -4.42 9.33
CA GLU A 36 -6.68 -5.52 10.30
C GLU A 36 -7.79 -6.53 9.98
N GLU A 37 -8.51 -6.33 8.88
CA GLU A 37 -9.61 -7.20 8.48
C GLU A 37 -9.11 -8.46 7.75
N ASP A 38 -8.61 -9.43 8.50
CA ASP A 38 -8.02 -10.66 7.96
C ASP A 38 -8.91 -11.39 6.98
N ALA A 39 -10.20 -11.51 7.30
CA ALA A 39 -11.16 -12.21 6.44
C ALA A 39 -11.31 -11.55 5.08
N LEU A 40 -11.24 -10.20 5.03
CA LEU A 40 -11.30 -9.45 3.79
C LEU A 40 -10.13 -9.81 2.88
N PHE A 41 -8.89 -9.77 3.42
CA PHE A 41 -7.69 -10.08 2.64
C PHE A 41 -7.68 -11.53 2.15
N GLN A 42 -8.10 -12.47 2.97
CA GLN A 42 -8.23 -13.87 2.56
C GLN A 42 -9.25 -14.04 1.44
N SER A 43 -10.39 -13.37 1.54
CA SER A 43 -11.43 -13.39 0.51
C SER A 43 -10.94 -12.84 -0.82
N LEU A 44 -10.28 -11.67 -0.80
CA LEU A 44 -9.78 -11.01 -2.01
C LEU A 44 -8.72 -11.86 -2.71
N ARG A 45 -7.80 -12.46 -1.95
CA ARG A 45 -6.77 -13.34 -2.51
C ARG A 45 -7.38 -14.51 -3.28
N ARG A 46 -8.46 -15.08 -2.79
CA ARG A 46 -9.12 -16.23 -3.45
C ARG A 46 -9.89 -15.82 -4.69
N ARG A 47 -10.36 -14.58 -4.77
CA ARG A 47 -11.28 -14.11 -5.83
C ARG A 47 -10.60 -13.45 -7.02
N PHE A 48 -9.34 -13.10 -6.89
CA PHE A 48 -8.64 -12.36 -7.94
C PHE A 48 -7.31 -13.02 -8.28
N SER A 49 -7.15 -13.39 -9.54
CA SER A 49 -5.92 -14.02 -10.06
C SER A 49 -5.17 -13.14 -11.06
N GLY A 50 -5.66 -11.93 -11.33
CA GLY A 50 -5.01 -10.99 -12.23
C GLY A 50 -3.81 -10.29 -11.58
N LYS A 51 -3.18 -9.38 -12.35
CA LYS A 51 -2.08 -8.58 -11.84
C LYS A 51 -2.58 -7.59 -10.79
N LEU A 52 -1.95 -7.60 -9.63
CA LEU A 52 -2.33 -6.79 -8.50
C LEU A 52 -1.13 -6.01 -7.99
N SER A 53 -1.33 -4.71 -7.82
CA SER A 53 -0.43 -3.85 -7.06
C SER A 53 -1.19 -3.20 -5.93
N VAL A 54 -0.47 -2.68 -4.93
CA VAL A 54 -1.10 -1.96 -3.84
C VAL A 54 -0.51 -0.56 -3.71
N HIS A 55 -1.32 0.37 -3.25
CA HIS A 55 -0.87 1.66 -2.76
C HIS A 55 -0.94 1.63 -1.24
N LEU A 56 0.20 1.77 -0.58
CA LEU A 56 0.27 1.76 0.87
C LEU A 56 -0.44 2.98 1.47
N PRO A 57 -0.87 2.92 2.74
CA PRO A 57 -1.51 4.05 3.39
C PRO A 57 -0.63 5.30 3.37
N PHE A 58 -1.24 6.49 3.21
CA PHE A 58 -0.51 7.75 3.21
C PHE A 58 -1.20 8.87 4.01
N TRP A 59 -2.50 8.74 4.31
CA TRP A 59 -3.22 9.77 5.05
C TRP A 59 -2.65 9.95 6.46
N ASN A 60 -2.28 11.17 6.80
CA ASN A 60 -1.71 11.52 8.11
C ASN A 60 -0.41 10.77 8.45
N LEU A 61 0.29 10.29 7.42
CA LEU A 61 1.56 9.58 7.57
C LEU A 61 2.67 10.38 6.89
N ASP A 62 3.84 10.40 7.50
CA ASP A 62 4.99 11.11 6.96
C ASP A 62 6.28 10.48 7.51
N LEU A 63 6.94 9.69 6.68
CA LEU A 63 8.19 9.02 7.04
C LEU A 63 9.34 10.01 7.25
N LEU A 64 9.22 11.21 6.70
CA LEU A 64 10.22 12.27 6.80
C LEU A 64 9.87 13.31 7.88
N SER A 65 8.82 13.10 8.65
CA SER A 65 8.41 14.02 9.70
C SER A 65 9.54 14.33 10.68
N PRO A 66 9.69 15.57 11.14
CA PRO A 66 10.61 15.89 12.22
C PRO A 66 10.20 15.26 13.57
N ASP A 67 8.92 14.86 13.72
CA ASP A 67 8.43 14.22 14.94
C ASP A 67 8.70 12.70 14.90
N PRO A 68 9.53 12.18 15.85
CA PRO A 68 9.84 10.75 15.89
C PRO A 68 8.63 9.84 16.07
N GLU A 69 7.58 10.30 16.75
CA GLU A 69 6.37 9.51 16.93
C GLU A 69 5.60 9.35 15.61
N VAL A 70 5.54 10.41 14.82
CA VAL A 70 4.91 10.35 13.49
C VAL A 70 5.71 9.42 12.57
N ARG A 71 7.05 9.51 12.58
CA ARG A 71 7.89 8.60 11.80
C ARG A 71 7.68 7.14 12.21
N GLY A 72 7.66 6.88 13.51
CA GLY A 72 7.46 5.53 14.03
C GLY A 72 6.10 4.94 13.65
N LEU A 73 5.05 5.73 13.79
CA LEU A 73 3.71 5.32 13.38
C LEU A 73 3.67 5.04 11.88
N THR A 74 4.23 5.94 11.08
CA THR A 74 4.28 5.80 9.64
C THR A 74 4.98 4.51 9.23
N LEU A 75 6.16 4.25 9.78
CA LEU A 75 6.92 3.05 9.46
C LEU A 75 6.12 1.77 9.80
N ARG A 76 5.52 1.71 10.99
CA ARG A 76 4.70 0.56 11.38
C ARG A 76 3.53 0.33 10.42
N ARG A 77 2.85 1.39 10.01
CA ARG A 77 1.72 1.30 9.07
C ARG A 77 2.17 0.85 7.69
N LEU A 78 3.29 1.37 7.20
CA LEU A 78 3.84 0.97 5.91
C LEU A 78 4.31 -0.48 5.92
N LEU A 79 5.01 -0.92 6.95
CA LEU A 79 5.46 -2.31 7.07
C LEU A 79 4.28 -3.28 7.16
N PHE A 80 3.25 -2.94 7.93
CA PHE A 80 2.04 -3.75 8.00
C PHE A 80 1.34 -3.80 6.63
N GLY A 81 1.29 -2.68 5.93
CA GLY A 81 0.76 -2.63 4.57
C GLY A 81 1.53 -3.53 3.60
N LEU A 82 2.86 -3.62 3.73
CA LEU A 82 3.67 -4.53 2.92
C LEU A 82 3.34 -5.99 3.22
N ASP A 83 3.12 -6.35 4.47
CA ASP A 83 2.70 -7.72 4.83
C ASP A 83 1.36 -8.05 4.17
N ARG A 84 0.42 -7.12 4.20
CA ARG A 84 -0.88 -7.29 3.52
C ARG A 84 -0.74 -7.39 2.01
N ALA A 85 0.17 -6.60 1.42
CA ALA A 85 0.46 -6.69 0.00
C ALA A 85 0.96 -8.09 -0.38
N ALA A 86 1.84 -8.66 0.43
CA ALA A 86 2.34 -10.01 0.24
C ALA A 86 1.21 -11.05 0.34
N GLU A 87 0.32 -10.91 1.31
CA GLU A 87 -0.84 -11.80 1.44
C GLU A 87 -1.75 -11.77 0.21
N LEU A 88 -1.93 -10.60 -0.38
CA LEU A 88 -2.74 -10.44 -1.60
C LEU A 88 -2.04 -10.95 -2.85
N GLY A 89 -0.75 -11.26 -2.78
CA GLY A 89 0.04 -11.64 -3.94
C GLY A 89 0.35 -10.46 -4.85
N ALA A 90 0.43 -9.25 -4.31
CA ALA A 90 0.78 -8.06 -5.08
C ALA A 90 2.21 -8.14 -5.63
N ASP A 91 2.39 -7.71 -6.87
CA ASP A 91 3.70 -7.71 -7.53
C ASP A 91 4.48 -6.40 -7.30
N ARG A 92 3.82 -5.38 -6.80
CA ARG A 92 4.47 -4.11 -6.44
C ARG A 92 3.65 -3.33 -5.42
N ALA A 93 4.34 -2.48 -4.67
CA ALA A 93 3.72 -1.56 -3.73
C ALA A 93 4.24 -0.15 -3.99
N VAL A 94 3.34 0.82 -3.96
CA VAL A 94 3.65 2.25 -4.10
C VAL A 94 3.42 2.91 -2.74
N PHE A 95 4.32 3.78 -2.34
CA PHE A 95 4.14 4.54 -1.10
C PHE A 95 4.62 5.99 -1.27
N HIS A 96 4.14 6.85 -0.39
CA HIS A 96 4.61 8.22 -0.29
C HIS A 96 5.67 8.30 0.81
N SER A 97 6.85 8.81 0.47
CA SER A 97 7.93 8.97 1.46
C SER A 97 7.63 10.08 2.47
N GLY A 98 6.79 11.03 2.10
CA GLY A 98 6.46 12.18 2.92
C GLY A 98 7.04 13.48 2.38
N ILE A 99 6.92 14.55 3.20
CA ILE A 99 7.41 15.89 2.85
C ILE A 99 8.86 16.02 3.33
N PRO A 100 9.80 16.54 2.51
CA PRO A 100 11.22 16.65 2.91
C PRO A 100 11.50 17.54 4.13
N HIS A 101 10.65 18.50 4.46
CA HIS A 101 10.81 19.40 5.62
C HIS A 101 12.16 20.14 5.62
N GLY A 102 12.61 20.63 4.46
CA GLY A 102 13.87 21.36 4.33
C GLY A 102 15.13 20.48 4.35
N ARG A 103 14.99 19.16 4.37
CA ARG A 103 16.13 18.24 4.34
C ARG A 103 16.73 18.12 2.94
N THR A 104 18.00 17.70 2.90
CA THR A 104 18.64 17.30 1.64
C THR A 104 18.05 15.99 1.12
N LEU A 105 18.31 15.71 -0.15
CA LEU A 105 17.89 14.43 -0.74
C LEU A 105 18.50 13.23 0.01
N GLU A 106 19.77 13.33 0.39
CA GLU A 106 20.45 12.26 1.14
C GLU A 106 19.76 11.98 2.46
N GLU A 107 19.43 13.03 3.24
CA GLU A 107 18.73 12.87 4.51
C GLU A 107 17.35 12.23 4.32
N ALA A 108 16.63 12.60 3.25
CA ALA A 108 15.33 12.01 2.94
C ALA A 108 15.47 10.54 2.59
N LEU A 109 16.49 10.18 1.80
CA LEU A 109 16.74 8.78 1.43
C LEU A 109 17.10 7.92 2.65
N GLU A 110 17.93 8.44 3.57
CA GLU A 110 18.25 7.74 4.81
C GLU A 110 17.02 7.46 5.65
N ARG A 111 16.06 8.38 5.71
CA ARG A 111 14.79 8.19 6.43
C ARG A 111 13.90 7.13 5.79
N ALA A 112 13.96 6.99 4.47
CA ALA A 112 13.16 5.99 3.74
C ALA A 112 13.82 4.61 3.72
N LEU A 113 15.11 4.51 4.02
CA LEU A 113 15.89 3.27 3.91
C LEU A 113 15.30 2.09 4.69
N PRO A 114 14.82 2.24 5.95
CA PRO A 114 14.24 1.12 6.68
C PRO A 114 13.09 0.43 5.94
N LEU A 115 12.30 1.19 5.17
CA LEU A 115 11.20 0.63 4.38
C LEU A 115 11.75 -0.14 3.16
N ALA A 116 12.78 0.39 2.51
CA ALA A 116 13.38 -0.25 1.34
C ALA A 116 14.06 -1.58 1.69
N GLU A 117 14.51 -1.75 2.92
CA GLU A 117 15.18 -2.96 3.42
C GLU A 117 14.18 -4.00 3.99
N ALA A 118 12.91 -3.65 4.08
CA ALA A 118 11.89 -4.49 4.70
C ALA A 118 11.53 -5.73 3.84
#